data_e90747085f88f96d925130a278c21870
#
_entry.id   e90747085f88f96d925130a278c21870
#
_cell.length_a   1.000
_cell.length_b   1.000
_cell.length_c   1.000
_cell.angle_alpha   90.00
_cell.angle_beta   90.00
_cell.angle_gamma   90.00
#
_symmetry.space_group_name_H-M   'P 1'
#
loop_
_entity.id
_entity.type
_entity.pdbx_description
1 polymer ?
#
loop_
_entity_poly.entity_id
_entity_poly.type
_entity_poly.pdbx_seq_one_letter_code
_entity_poly.pdbx_strand_id
1 'polypeptide(L)'
;MFLSKKEKTVTKSFRISESAFKALEEEARSRNISLNTLANQLLLAYTNWGRFIDRVGPIRTTKSAFNLLLNAASVEAIREAARTSGPDTPKSIILAKHGVLSVNTVLDYIRSATMYGGFAQYSEIESQGKTTITLMHDLGRKGSVFISNVLESIFGMVNIHYELSSSEHSVIIEI
;
A
#
# COMPACT_ATOMS: atom_id res chain seq x y z
N MET A 1 18.23 -9.70 -5.28
CA MET A 1 18.88 -8.37 -5.41
C MET A 1 18.44 -7.80 -6.74
N PHE A 2 17.29 -7.11 -6.78
CA PHE A 2 16.85 -6.43 -8.00
C PHE A 2 17.84 -5.31 -8.27
N LEU A 3 18.62 -5.45 -9.32
CA LEU A 3 19.35 -4.33 -9.91
C LEU A 3 18.29 -3.32 -10.35
N SER A 4 18.03 -2.34 -9.51
CA SER A 4 17.22 -1.17 -9.86
C SER A 4 17.84 -0.60 -11.14
N LYS A 5 17.18 -0.82 -12.27
CA LYS A 5 17.53 -0.16 -13.52
C LYS A 5 17.47 1.34 -13.21
N LYS A 6 18.61 2.01 -13.21
CA LYS A 6 18.73 3.42 -12.85
C LYS A 6 17.73 4.21 -13.68
N GLU A 7 16.64 4.65 -13.06
CA GLU A 7 15.57 5.36 -13.76
C GLU A 7 16.11 6.66 -14.34
N LYS A 8 15.77 6.94 -15.60
CA LYS A 8 16.21 8.16 -16.27
C LYS A 8 15.51 9.36 -15.63
N THR A 9 16.29 10.28 -15.10
CA THR A 9 15.76 11.49 -14.48
C THR A 9 15.67 12.65 -15.48
N VAL A 10 14.72 13.56 -15.26
CA VAL A 10 14.57 14.82 -16.00
C VAL A 10 14.58 15.98 -15.03
N THR A 11 15.18 17.10 -15.44
CA THR A 11 15.16 18.33 -14.65
C THR A 11 14.01 19.22 -15.13
N LYS A 12 13.14 19.67 -14.19
CA LYS A 12 12.08 20.64 -14.43
C LYS A 12 12.05 21.67 -13.30
N SER A 13 11.72 22.91 -13.64
CA SER A 13 11.57 24.00 -12.68
C SER A 13 10.09 24.30 -12.47
N PHE A 14 9.71 24.53 -11.20
CA PHE A 14 8.35 24.89 -10.80
C PHE A 14 8.40 26.16 -9.96
N ARG A 15 7.33 26.95 -10.04
CA ARG A 15 7.07 28.02 -9.06
C ARG A 15 6.15 27.45 -7.99
N ILE A 16 6.57 27.52 -6.74
CA ILE A 16 5.78 27.12 -5.57
C ILE A 16 5.65 28.30 -4.61
N SER A 17 4.64 28.29 -3.74
CA SER A 17 4.50 29.33 -2.72
C SER A 17 5.66 29.28 -1.73
N GLU A 18 6.03 30.42 -1.18
CA GLU A 18 7.10 30.51 -0.17
C GLU A 18 6.77 29.66 1.08
N SER A 19 5.50 29.62 1.47
CA SER A 19 5.05 28.79 2.60
C SER A 19 5.26 27.30 2.37
N ALA A 20 4.93 26.81 1.17
CA ALA A 20 5.16 25.42 0.81
C ALA A 20 6.65 25.09 0.73
N PHE A 21 7.46 26.00 0.18
CA PHE A 21 8.91 25.82 0.15
C PHE A 21 9.51 25.69 1.55
N LYS A 22 9.19 26.62 2.48
CA LYS A 22 9.68 26.56 3.85
C LYS A 22 9.28 25.27 4.56
N ALA A 23 8.02 24.84 4.44
CA ALA A 23 7.54 23.59 5.03
C ALA A 23 8.30 22.36 4.47
N LEU A 24 8.56 22.32 3.17
CA LEU A 24 9.33 21.24 2.55
C LEU A 24 10.80 21.26 2.98
N GLU A 25 11.42 22.43 3.12
CA GLU A 25 12.80 22.54 3.65
C GLU A 25 12.90 22.03 5.09
N GLU A 26 11.97 22.42 5.96
CA GLU A 26 11.91 21.97 7.36
C GLU A 26 11.74 20.45 7.43
N GLU A 27 10.84 19.91 6.64
CA GLU A 27 10.60 18.46 6.59
C GLU A 27 11.82 17.69 6.03
N ALA A 28 12.45 18.18 4.97
CA ALA A 28 13.66 17.55 4.42
C ALA A 28 14.79 17.55 5.45
N ARG A 29 14.96 18.67 6.17
CA ARG A 29 15.94 18.83 7.23
C ARG A 29 15.67 17.88 8.40
N SER A 30 14.42 17.77 8.84
CA SER A 30 14.02 16.86 9.93
C SER A 30 14.28 15.39 9.59
N ARG A 31 14.16 15.02 8.32
CA ARG A 31 14.43 13.66 7.81
C ARG A 31 15.90 13.44 7.41
N ASN A 32 16.74 14.44 7.52
CA ASN A 32 18.14 14.40 7.09
C ASN A 32 18.31 13.98 5.61
N ILE A 33 17.44 14.49 4.73
CA ILE A 33 17.48 14.27 3.28
C ILE A 33 17.49 15.62 2.53
N SER A 34 17.87 15.57 1.23
CA SER A 34 17.79 16.79 0.41
C SER A 34 16.34 17.14 0.05
N LEU A 35 16.08 18.43 -0.15
CA LEU A 35 14.78 18.90 -0.67
C LEU A 35 14.40 18.21 -1.98
N ASN A 36 15.38 18.01 -2.88
CA ASN A 36 15.14 17.29 -4.14
C ASN A 36 14.73 15.83 -3.91
N THR A 37 15.33 15.16 -2.93
CA THR A 37 14.95 13.80 -2.54
C THR A 37 13.51 13.76 -2.02
N LEU A 38 13.17 14.70 -1.12
CA LEU A 38 11.80 14.80 -0.58
C LEU A 38 10.79 15.08 -1.70
N ALA A 39 11.06 16.06 -2.56
CA ALA A 39 10.18 16.40 -3.68
C ALA A 39 9.95 15.19 -4.60
N ASN A 40 11.01 14.44 -4.94
CA ASN A 40 10.89 13.24 -5.77
C ASN A 40 10.07 12.15 -5.06
N GLN A 41 10.25 11.95 -3.75
CA GLN A 41 9.43 11.00 -2.98
C GLN A 41 7.94 11.37 -3.01
N LEU A 42 7.61 12.64 -2.84
CA LEU A 42 6.22 13.12 -2.89
C LEU A 42 5.60 12.95 -4.28
N LEU A 43 6.35 13.27 -5.34
CA LEU A 43 5.91 13.07 -6.72
C LEU A 43 5.69 11.59 -7.04
N LEU A 44 6.60 10.71 -6.62
CA LEU A 44 6.45 9.26 -6.78
C LEU A 44 5.25 8.72 -6.00
N ALA A 45 5.05 9.16 -4.75
CA ALA A 45 3.90 8.76 -3.97
C ALA A 45 2.58 9.17 -4.64
N TYR A 46 2.50 10.40 -5.18
CA TYR A 46 1.32 10.86 -5.90
C TYR A 46 1.11 10.10 -7.22
N THR A 47 2.16 9.94 -8.04
CA THR A 47 2.04 9.31 -9.36
C THR A 47 1.79 7.80 -9.29
N ASN A 48 2.31 7.11 -8.28
CA ASN A 48 2.14 5.66 -8.12
C ASN A 48 0.88 5.29 -7.33
N TRP A 49 0.37 6.19 -6.49
CA TRP A 49 -0.74 5.88 -5.58
C TRP A 49 -1.76 7.02 -5.47
N GLY A 50 -1.36 8.22 -5.06
CA GLY A 50 -2.27 9.31 -4.69
C GLY A 50 -3.32 9.59 -5.75
N ARG A 51 -2.92 9.78 -7.00
CA ARG A 51 -3.84 10.09 -8.12
C ARG A 51 -4.87 8.99 -8.42
N PHE A 52 -4.66 7.76 -7.96
CA PHE A 52 -5.60 6.66 -8.14
C PHE A 52 -6.52 6.52 -6.94
N ILE A 53 -5.96 6.55 -5.71
CA ILE A 53 -6.76 6.41 -4.50
C ILE A 53 -7.73 7.59 -4.31
N ASP A 54 -7.35 8.80 -4.70
CA ASP A 54 -8.21 9.98 -4.62
C ASP A 54 -9.52 9.84 -5.42
N ARG A 55 -9.55 8.98 -6.45
CA ARG A 55 -10.74 8.71 -7.27
C ARG A 55 -11.79 7.86 -6.57
N VAL A 56 -11.41 7.09 -5.55
CA VAL A 56 -12.32 6.20 -4.82
C VAL A 56 -12.78 6.80 -3.48
N GLY A 57 -12.45 8.07 -3.21
CA GLY A 57 -12.92 8.80 -2.03
C GLY A 57 -12.32 8.27 -0.72
N PRO A 58 -11.00 8.28 -0.53
CA PRO A 58 -10.36 7.72 0.65
C PRO A 58 -10.67 8.55 1.88
N ILE A 59 -10.84 7.88 3.02
CA ILE A 59 -10.89 8.50 4.34
C ILE A 59 -9.50 8.39 4.98
N ARG A 60 -8.94 9.50 5.44
CA ARG A 60 -7.70 9.52 6.20
C ARG A 60 -8.01 9.40 7.68
N THR A 61 -7.45 8.39 8.33
CA THR A 61 -7.57 8.17 9.77
C THR A 61 -6.22 7.79 10.38
N THR A 62 -6.10 7.90 11.69
CA THR A 62 -4.90 7.40 12.39
C THR A 62 -5.00 5.89 12.58
N LYS A 63 -3.84 5.19 12.65
CA LYS A 63 -3.82 3.76 12.99
C LYS A 63 -4.53 3.47 14.31
N SER A 64 -4.36 4.34 15.32
CA SER A 64 -5.01 4.20 16.62
C SER A 64 -6.54 4.25 16.51
N ALA A 65 -7.11 5.21 15.79
CA ALA A 65 -8.55 5.30 15.58
C ALA A 65 -9.09 4.09 14.81
N PHE A 66 -8.39 3.66 13.75
CA PHE A 66 -8.76 2.49 12.98
C PHE A 66 -8.71 1.22 13.85
N ASN A 67 -7.69 1.07 14.69
CA ASN A 67 -7.56 -0.06 15.61
C ASN A 67 -8.69 -0.10 16.64
N LEU A 68 -9.12 1.04 17.18
CA LEU A 68 -10.27 1.13 18.07
C LEU A 68 -11.57 0.66 17.37
N LEU A 69 -11.79 1.06 16.12
CA LEU A 69 -12.94 0.60 15.32
C LEU A 69 -12.90 -0.91 15.07
N LEU A 70 -11.74 -1.46 14.71
CA LEU A 70 -11.57 -2.91 14.56
C LEU A 70 -11.83 -3.66 15.86
N ASN A 71 -11.34 -3.13 16.98
CA ASN A 71 -11.54 -3.76 18.29
C ASN A 71 -13.00 -3.72 18.77
N ALA A 72 -13.76 -2.73 18.38
CA ALA A 72 -15.20 -2.62 18.67
C ALA A 72 -16.06 -3.57 17.82
N ALA A 73 -15.61 -4.00 16.64
CA ALA A 73 -16.33 -4.91 15.76
C ALA A 73 -16.12 -6.37 16.14
N SER A 74 -17.06 -7.26 15.83
CA SER A 74 -16.85 -8.71 15.90
C SER A 74 -15.95 -9.18 14.76
N VAL A 75 -15.33 -10.35 14.90
CA VAL A 75 -14.48 -10.94 13.85
C VAL A 75 -15.31 -11.23 12.60
N GLU A 76 -16.56 -11.64 12.75
CA GLU A 76 -17.49 -11.91 11.66
C GLU A 76 -17.82 -10.64 10.90
N ALA A 77 -18.10 -9.53 11.60
CA ALA A 77 -18.34 -8.22 10.99
C ALA A 77 -17.12 -7.70 10.22
N ILE A 78 -15.92 -7.93 10.74
CA ILE A 78 -14.66 -7.58 10.07
C ILE A 78 -14.49 -8.38 8.77
N ARG A 79 -14.73 -9.70 8.82
CA ARG A 79 -14.66 -10.56 7.63
C ARG A 79 -15.66 -10.14 6.58
N GLU A 80 -16.88 -9.88 6.97
CA GLU A 80 -17.95 -9.46 6.06
C GLU A 80 -17.62 -8.10 5.41
N ALA A 81 -17.20 -7.12 6.20
CA ALA A 81 -16.75 -5.82 5.69
C ALA A 81 -15.59 -5.96 4.69
N ALA A 82 -14.59 -6.80 4.99
CA ALA A 82 -13.46 -7.04 4.11
C ALA A 82 -13.87 -7.70 2.78
N ARG A 83 -14.81 -8.66 2.81
CA ARG A 83 -15.31 -9.33 1.60
C ARG A 83 -16.17 -8.41 0.75
N THR A 84 -17.00 -7.60 1.37
CA THR A 84 -17.94 -6.70 0.66
C THR A 84 -17.19 -5.53 0.02
N SER A 85 -16.26 -4.90 0.72
CA SER A 85 -15.51 -3.74 0.22
C SER A 85 -14.17 -4.11 -0.45
N GLY A 86 -13.69 -5.33 -0.21
CA GLY A 86 -12.36 -5.78 -0.61
C GLY A 86 -12.07 -5.77 -2.12
N PRO A 87 -12.97 -6.23 -3.00
CA PRO A 87 -12.63 -6.37 -4.42
C PRO A 87 -12.79 -5.07 -5.23
N ASP A 88 -13.77 -4.23 -4.94
CA ASP A 88 -14.16 -3.11 -5.82
C ASP A 88 -13.10 -2.01 -5.89
N THR A 89 -12.60 -1.57 -4.75
CA THR A 89 -11.56 -0.54 -4.68
C THR A 89 -10.25 -0.98 -5.32
N PRO A 90 -9.66 -2.15 -4.97
CA PRO A 90 -8.47 -2.68 -5.64
C PRO A 90 -8.66 -2.82 -7.15
N LYS A 91 -9.76 -3.40 -7.60
CA LYS A 91 -10.06 -3.58 -9.02
C LYS A 91 -10.09 -2.25 -9.77
N SER A 92 -10.77 -1.26 -9.21
CA SER A 92 -10.86 0.08 -9.81
C SER A 92 -9.49 0.75 -9.93
N ILE A 93 -8.65 0.66 -8.90
CA ILE A 93 -7.30 1.23 -8.88
C ILE A 93 -6.39 0.49 -9.87
N ILE A 94 -6.41 -0.85 -9.87
CA ILE A 94 -5.60 -1.68 -10.78
C ILE A 94 -5.93 -1.35 -12.23
N LEU A 95 -7.22 -1.33 -12.58
CA LEU A 95 -7.65 -1.01 -13.94
C LEU A 95 -7.31 0.42 -14.35
N ALA A 96 -7.44 1.39 -13.44
CA ALA A 96 -7.07 2.78 -13.71
C ALA A 96 -5.55 2.97 -13.90
N LYS A 97 -4.72 2.15 -13.22
CA LYS A 97 -3.26 2.22 -13.28
C LYS A 97 -2.67 1.43 -14.45
N HIS A 98 -3.20 0.23 -14.70
CA HIS A 98 -2.58 -0.76 -15.59
C HIS A 98 -3.46 -1.13 -16.79
N GLY A 99 -4.76 -0.81 -16.77
CA GLY A 99 -5.71 -1.20 -17.82
C GLY A 99 -6.05 -2.69 -17.87
N VAL A 100 -5.40 -3.52 -17.06
CA VAL A 100 -5.56 -4.99 -17.07
C VAL A 100 -5.45 -5.54 -15.66
N LEU A 101 -6.24 -6.59 -15.39
CA LEU A 101 -6.19 -7.37 -14.16
C LEU A 101 -5.36 -8.63 -14.39
N SER A 102 -4.25 -8.76 -13.70
CA SER A 102 -3.32 -9.89 -13.76
C SER A 102 -2.63 -10.07 -12.41
N VAL A 103 -1.94 -11.19 -12.20
CA VAL A 103 -1.15 -11.44 -10.99
C VAL A 103 -0.16 -10.30 -10.73
N ASN A 104 0.61 -9.89 -11.74
CA ASN A 104 1.61 -8.83 -11.59
C ASN A 104 0.98 -7.48 -11.19
N THR A 105 -0.18 -7.13 -11.74
CA THR A 105 -0.87 -5.88 -11.41
C THR A 105 -1.53 -5.91 -10.04
N VAL A 106 -1.97 -7.09 -9.59
CA VAL A 106 -2.43 -7.32 -8.21
C VAL A 106 -1.28 -7.17 -7.22
N LEU A 107 -0.13 -7.77 -7.48
CA LEU A 107 1.05 -7.65 -6.62
C LEU A 107 1.55 -6.20 -6.56
N ASP A 108 1.57 -5.49 -7.68
CA ASP A 108 1.91 -4.06 -7.69
C ASP A 108 0.92 -3.21 -6.88
N TYR A 109 -0.38 -3.55 -6.93
CA TYR A 109 -1.39 -2.91 -6.09
C TYR A 109 -1.10 -3.15 -4.61
N ILE A 110 -0.89 -4.41 -4.18
CA ILE A 110 -0.62 -4.76 -2.77
C ILE A 110 0.62 -4.01 -2.28
N ARG A 111 1.70 -3.99 -3.07
CA ARG A 111 2.92 -3.23 -2.77
C ARG A 111 2.62 -1.73 -2.62
N SER A 112 1.94 -1.13 -3.60
CA SER A 112 1.62 0.31 -3.59
C SER A 112 0.70 0.68 -2.43
N ALA A 113 -0.37 -0.09 -2.19
CA ALA A 113 -1.30 0.12 -1.10
C ALA A 113 -0.61 0.03 0.26
N THR A 114 0.31 -0.91 0.44
CA THR A 114 1.05 -1.06 1.69
C THR A 114 2.06 0.06 1.88
N MET A 115 2.90 0.35 0.88
CA MET A 115 3.96 1.36 0.97
C MET A 115 3.42 2.79 1.12
N TYR A 116 2.35 3.13 0.42
CA TYR A 116 1.79 4.48 0.39
C TYR A 116 0.54 4.65 1.25
N GLY A 117 -0.20 3.58 1.54
CA GLY A 117 -1.34 3.58 2.46
C GLY A 117 -0.97 3.62 3.93
N GLY A 118 0.28 3.27 4.28
CA GLY A 118 0.85 3.44 5.61
C GLY A 118 0.27 2.53 6.70
N PHE A 119 -0.48 1.49 6.35
CA PHE A 119 -1.09 0.57 7.33
C PHE A 119 -0.16 -0.59 7.73
N ALA A 120 0.83 -0.94 6.89
CA ALA A 120 1.80 -1.99 7.15
C ALA A 120 3.17 -1.66 6.53
N GLN A 121 4.18 -2.40 6.93
CA GLN A 121 5.49 -2.44 6.28
C GLN A 121 5.49 -3.61 5.31
N TYR A 122 6.00 -3.39 4.10
CA TYR A 122 6.09 -4.37 3.03
C TYR A 122 7.51 -4.92 2.91
N SER A 123 7.64 -6.23 2.89
CA SER A 123 8.87 -6.89 2.46
C SER A 123 8.56 -8.03 1.50
N GLU A 124 9.46 -8.30 0.56
CA GLU A 124 9.32 -9.32 -0.48
C GLU A 124 10.66 -10.02 -0.64
N ILE A 125 10.63 -11.35 -0.62
CA ILE A 125 11.78 -12.22 -0.80
C ILE A 125 11.44 -13.23 -1.89
N GLU A 126 12.30 -13.32 -2.89
CA GLU A 126 12.22 -14.34 -3.91
C GLU A 126 13.30 -15.39 -3.66
N SER A 127 12.91 -16.65 -3.50
CA SER A 127 13.83 -17.77 -3.24
C SER A 127 13.29 -19.04 -3.87
N GLN A 128 14.13 -19.75 -4.61
CA GLN A 128 13.82 -21.06 -5.23
C GLN A 128 12.54 -21.05 -6.08
N GLY A 129 12.25 -19.93 -6.77
CA GLY A 129 11.06 -19.78 -7.61
C GLY A 129 9.76 -19.52 -6.83
N LYS A 130 9.83 -19.31 -5.52
CA LYS A 130 8.72 -18.86 -4.67
C LYS A 130 8.92 -17.40 -4.29
N THR A 131 7.83 -16.66 -4.28
CA THR A 131 7.78 -15.27 -3.78
C THR A 131 7.07 -15.26 -2.44
N THR A 132 7.77 -14.80 -1.39
CA THR A 132 7.18 -14.59 -0.06
C THR A 132 7.04 -13.10 0.19
N ILE A 133 5.81 -12.64 0.39
CA ILE A 133 5.48 -11.26 0.75
C ILE A 133 5.06 -11.24 2.22
N THR A 134 5.67 -10.37 3.01
CA THR A 134 5.34 -10.16 4.41
C THR A 134 4.82 -8.74 4.61
N LEU A 135 3.63 -8.62 5.19
CA LEU A 135 3.00 -7.38 5.61
C LEU A 135 3.04 -7.31 7.15
N MET A 136 3.92 -6.46 7.70
CA MET A 136 4.01 -6.25 9.16
C MET A 136 3.19 -5.03 9.57
N HIS A 137 2.36 -5.16 10.60
CA HIS A 137 1.45 -4.10 11.07
C HIS A 137 1.25 -4.11 12.58
N ASP A 138 0.70 -3.01 13.12
CA ASP A 138 0.43 -2.75 14.54
C ASP A 138 -1.08 -2.76 14.84
N LEU A 139 -1.90 -3.37 13.98
CA LEU A 139 -3.36 -3.40 14.11
C LEU A 139 -3.88 -4.57 14.95
N GLY A 140 -2.99 -5.39 15.52
CA GLY A 140 -3.33 -6.55 16.33
C GLY A 140 -4.03 -7.65 15.52
N ARG A 141 -4.52 -8.67 16.21
CA ARG A 141 -5.13 -9.85 15.58
C ARG A 141 -6.32 -9.55 14.66
N LYS A 142 -7.18 -8.60 15.06
CA LYS A 142 -8.31 -8.19 14.21
C LYS A 142 -7.87 -7.46 12.95
N GLY A 143 -6.75 -6.75 13.00
CA GLY A 143 -6.09 -6.17 11.83
C GLY A 143 -5.61 -7.24 10.85
N SER A 144 -4.99 -8.31 11.35
CA SER A 144 -4.59 -9.46 10.52
C SER A 144 -5.80 -10.13 9.86
N VAL A 145 -6.90 -10.31 10.60
CA VAL A 145 -8.15 -10.84 10.02
C VAL A 145 -8.65 -9.95 8.88
N PHE A 146 -8.68 -8.62 9.09
CA PHE A 146 -9.11 -7.67 8.05
C PHE A 146 -8.22 -7.76 6.81
N ILE A 147 -6.90 -7.63 7.00
CA ILE A 147 -5.92 -7.66 5.89
C ILE A 147 -5.99 -8.98 5.13
N SER A 148 -6.04 -10.12 5.83
CA SER A 148 -6.12 -11.44 5.19
C SER A 148 -7.37 -11.59 4.32
N ASN A 149 -8.55 -11.21 4.82
CA ASN A 149 -9.78 -11.32 4.03
C ASN A 149 -9.84 -10.34 2.84
N VAL A 150 -9.23 -9.14 2.96
CA VAL A 150 -9.05 -8.23 1.82
C VAL A 150 -8.12 -8.86 0.78
N LEU A 151 -7.00 -9.46 1.19
CA LEU A 151 -6.07 -10.13 0.27
C LEU A 151 -6.73 -11.35 -0.41
N GLU A 152 -7.46 -12.17 0.31
CA GLU A 152 -8.24 -13.28 -0.26
C GLU A 152 -9.21 -12.78 -1.35
N SER A 153 -9.90 -11.66 -1.08
CA SER A 153 -10.82 -11.05 -2.05
C SER A 153 -10.09 -10.52 -3.29
N ILE A 154 -8.90 -9.96 -3.12
CA ILE A 154 -8.06 -9.46 -4.21
C ILE A 154 -7.50 -10.62 -5.05
N PHE A 155 -6.97 -11.67 -4.41
CA PHE A 155 -6.45 -12.84 -5.12
C PHE A 155 -7.55 -13.65 -5.80
N GLY A 156 -8.77 -13.64 -5.26
CA GLY A 156 -9.94 -14.22 -5.91
C GLY A 156 -10.30 -13.59 -7.27
N MET A 157 -9.78 -12.41 -7.58
CA MET A 157 -9.98 -11.77 -8.88
C MET A 157 -9.04 -12.31 -9.99
N VAL A 158 -8.00 -13.03 -9.61
CA VAL A 158 -6.99 -13.59 -10.52
C VAL A 158 -6.79 -15.06 -10.21
N ASN A 159 -6.57 -15.86 -11.25
CA ASN A 159 -6.35 -17.30 -11.09
C ASN A 159 -4.88 -17.55 -10.72
N ILE A 160 -4.59 -17.53 -9.43
CA ILE A 160 -3.25 -17.79 -8.87
C ILE A 160 -3.38 -18.73 -7.66
N HIS A 161 -2.44 -19.65 -7.55
CA HIS A 161 -2.26 -20.43 -6.33
C HIS A 161 -1.44 -19.62 -5.33
N TYR A 162 -1.91 -19.49 -4.11
CA TYR A 162 -1.23 -18.82 -3.02
C TYR A 162 -1.51 -19.50 -1.69
N GLU A 163 -0.60 -19.34 -0.75
CA GLU A 163 -0.80 -19.68 0.64
C GLU A 163 -0.79 -18.41 1.47
N LEU A 164 -1.72 -18.31 2.43
CA LEU A 164 -1.83 -17.15 3.30
C LEU A 164 -1.81 -17.60 4.75
N SER A 165 -0.87 -17.05 5.52
CA SER A 165 -0.78 -17.25 6.96
C SER A 165 -0.73 -15.90 7.67
N SER A 166 -1.17 -15.87 8.94
CA SER A 166 -1.19 -14.63 9.71
C SER A 166 -0.88 -14.87 11.18
N SER A 167 -0.19 -13.90 11.77
CA SER A 167 0.03 -13.77 13.21
C SER A 167 -0.76 -12.58 13.76
N GLU A 168 -0.45 -12.15 14.97
CA GLU A 168 -1.04 -10.92 15.55
C GLU A 168 -0.57 -9.64 14.83
N HIS A 169 0.65 -9.64 14.30
CA HIS A 169 1.31 -8.46 13.75
C HIS A 169 1.81 -8.63 12.32
N SER A 170 1.46 -9.73 11.67
CA SER A 170 1.88 -9.97 10.29
C SER A 170 0.89 -10.80 9.50
N VAL A 171 0.87 -10.55 8.20
CA VAL A 171 0.25 -11.41 7.20
C VAL A 171 1.32 -11.79 6.17
N ILE A 172 1.46 -13.08 5.90
CA ILE A 172 2.45 -13.64 4.98
C ILE A 172 1.71 -14.28 3.81
N ILE A 173 2.18 -14.01 2.62
CA ILE A 173 1.66 -14.53 1.36
C ILE A 173 2.80 -15.27 0.67
N GLU A 174 2.58 -16.51 0.28
CA GLU A 174 3.50 -17.31 -0.52
C GLU A 174 2.87 -17.62 -1.88
N ILE A 175 3.63 -17.37 -2.95
CA ILE A 175 3.19 -17.51 -4.35
C ILE A 175 4.22 -18.32 -5.11
#